data_0f98b829290bc1f19e0cb3c573fe9a7c
#
_entry.id   0f98b829290bc1f19e0cb3c573fe9a7c
#
_cell.length_a   1.000
_cell.length_b   1.000
_cell.length_c   1.000
_cell.angle_alpha   90.00
_cell.angle_beta   90.00
_cell.angle_gamma   90.00
#
_symmetry.space_group_name_H-M   'P 1'
#
loop_
_entity.id
_entity.type
_entity.pdbx_description
1 polymer ?
#
loop_
_entity_poly.entity_id
_entity_poly.type
_entity_poly.pdbx_seq_one_letter_code
_entity_poly.pdbx_strand_id
1 'polypeptide(L)'
;IELAEQGRFVTTSVHVRDASSAPDRIIGSFPGDVQPQIRMQLANALSAIVIMRLLPRKDGTGRVAACEVLILNDAIRALIRENTPQEIRNTIIANKEHGCQTLEMDLVRLVDDDIVDLEVAKSFAIRPDEVSRGGQSSKRIVNGVAQQRSTSSTTMAFSTPRSGA
;
A
#
# COMPACT_ATOMS: atom_id res chain seq x y z
N ILE A 1 5.77 18.42 5.14
CA ILE A 1 5.23 18.69 3.79
C ILE A 1 6.19 19.60 3.06
N GLU A 2 6.54 20.79 3.58
CA GLU A 2 7.42 21.79 2.95
C GLU A 2 8.73 21.22 2.40
N LEU A 3 9.43 20.39 3.19
CA LEU A 3 10.67 19.76 2.74
C LEU A 3 10.47 18.84 1.54
N ALA A 4 9.33 18.13 1.48
CA ALA A 4 8.99 17.27 0.35
C ALA A 4 8.67 18.08 -0.91
N GLU A 5 7.98 19.22 -0.77
CA GLU A 5 7.72 20.17 -1.88
C GLU A 5 9.01 20.78 -2.45
N GLN A 6 10.05 20.90 -1.62
CA GLN A 6 11.40 21.33 -2.04
C GLN A 6 12.20 20.21 -2.71
N GLY A 7 11.57 19.05 -3.01
CA GLY A 7 12.23 17.92 -3.68
C GLY A 7 13.07 17.04 -2.76
N ARG A 8 12.97 17.17 -1.44
CA ARG A 8 13.66 16.29 -0.49
C ARG A 8 12.90 15.00 -0.28
N PHE A 9 13.61 13.89 -0.16
CA PHE A 9 13.03 12.64 0.27
C PHE A 9 12.67 12.69 1.76
N VAL A 10 11.38 12.55 2.07
CA VAL A 10 10.85 12.61 3.44
C VAL A 10 10.07 11.34 3.73
N THR A 11 10.37 10.68 4.82
CA THR A 11 9.57 9.56 5.36
C THR A 11 9.02 9.93 6.73
N THR A 12 7.79 9.50 6.99
CA THR A 12 7.16 9.65 8.31
C THR A 12 6.29 8.44 8.59
N SER A 13 5.90 8.24 9.84
CA SER A 13 4.97 7.21 10.25
C SER A 13 3.73 7.84 10.89
N VAL A 14 2.57 7.25 10.60
CA VAL A 14 1.28 7.63 11.19
C VAL A 14 0.52 6.38 11.62
N HIS A 15 -0.25 6.48 12.69
CA HIS A 15 -1.08 5.37 13.17
C HIS A 15 -2.44 5.45 12.50
N VAL A 16 -2.65 4.62 11.49
CA VAL A 16 -3.89 4.51 10.73
C VAL A 16 -4.23 3.06 10.46
N ARG A 17 -5.48 2.82 10.09
CA ARG A 17 -6.02 1.48 9.88
C ARG A 17 -5.80 0.98 8.45
N ASP A 18 -5.86 1.88 7.48
CA ASP A 18 -5.73 1.63 6.04
C ASP A 18 -5.09 2.83 5.33
N ALA A 19 -4.68 2.63 4.07
CA ALA A 19 -4.01 3.66 3.29
C ALA A 19 -4.95 4.84 2.95
N SER A 20 -6.25 4.60 2.82
CA SER A 20 -7.23 5.62 2.47
C SER A 20 -7.43 6.67 3.59
N SER A 21 -7.25 6.26 4.84
CA SER A 21 -7.39 7.15 6.01
C SER A 21 -6.12 7.93 6.36
N ALA A 22 -4.98 7.59 5.76
CA ALA A 22 -3.71 8.24 6.10
C ALA A 22 -3.66 9.74 5.72
N PRO A 23 -4.13 10.19 4.56
CA PRO A 23 -4.16 11.61 4.23
C PRO A 23 -4.96 12.44 5.24
N ASP A 24 -6.16 11.99 5.59
CA ASP A 24 -7.02 12.72 6.54
C ASP A 24 -6.43 12.75 7.95
N ARG A 25 -5.74 11.68 8.36
CA ARG A 25 -5.03 11.64 9.64
C ARG A 25 -3.91 12.67 9.72
N ILE A 26 -3.17 12.85 8.62
CA ILE A 26 -2.12 13.87 8.52
C ILE A 26 -2.74 15.27 8.52
N ILE A 27 -3.73 15.50 7.67
CA ILE A 27 -4.39 16.80 7.52
C ILE A 27 -5.06 17.22 8.84
N GLY A 28 -5.73 16.30 9.53
CA GLY A 28 -6.40 16.54 10.81
C GLY A 28 -5.45 16.89 11.97
N SER A 29 -4.14 16.77 11.81
CA SER A 29 -3.16 17.25 12.80
C SER A 29 -2.89 18.76 12.70
N PHE A 30 -3.42 19.44 11.70
CA PHE A 30 -3.28 20.88 11.49
C PHE A 30 -4.56 21.64 11.91
N PRO A 31 -4.45 22.94 12.27
CA PRO A 31 -5.60 23.79 12.54
C PRO A 31 -6.60 23.81 11.37
N GLY A 32 -7.89 23.88 11.69
CA GLY A 32 -8.97 23.71 10.70
C GLY A 32 -8.94 24.72 9.55
N ASP A 33 -8.52 25.94 9.83
CA ASP A 33 -8.43 27.04 8.86
C ASP A 33 -7.38 26.79 7.76
N VAL A 34 -6.33 26.02 8.05
CA VAL A 34 -5.25 25.70 7.09
C VAL A 34 -5.40 24.32 6.44
N GLN A 35 -6.32 23.48 6.91
CA GLN A 35 -6.48 22.11 6.39
C GLN A 35 -6.73 22.04 4.88
N PRO A 36 -7.52 22.93 4.24
CA PRO A 36 -7.69 22.91 2.79
C PRO A 36 -6.37 23.13 2.04
N GLN A 37 -5.52 24.03 2.50
CA GLN A 37 -4.21 24.27 1.92
C GLN A 37 -3.29 23.06 2.12
N ILE A 38 -3.24 22.50 3.33
CA ILE A 38 -2.45 21.30 3.65
C ILE A 38 -2.88 20.10 2.79
N ARG A 39 -4.18 19.94 2.52
CA ARG A 39 -4.70 18.88 1.66
C ARG A 39 -4.14 18.98 0.24
N MET A 40 -4.10 20.18 -0.33
CA MET A 40 -3.53 20.41 -1.66
C MET A 40 -2.03 20.11 -1.70
N GLN A 41 -1.27 20.61 -0.71
CA GLN A 41 0.15 20.38 -0.60
C GLN A 41 0.47 18.89 -0.40
N LEU A 42 -0.26 18.21 0.49
CA LEU A 42 -0.08 16.78 0.74
C LEU A 42 -0.36 15.96 -0.52
N ALA A 43 -1.46 16.24 -1.24
CA ALA A 43 -1.79 15.54 -2.48
C ALA A 43 -0.70 15.67 -3.54
N ASN A 44 0.03 16.78 -3.58
CA ASN A 44 1.12 17.00 -4.52
C ASN A 44 2.43 16.34 -4.07
N ALA A 45 2.78 16.45 -2.78
CA ALA A 45 4.05 15.99 -2.24
C ALA A 45 4.09 14.48 -1.97
N LEU A 46 2.95 13.85 -1.65
CA LEU A 46 2.87 12.44 -1.27
C LEU A 46 3.18 11.54 -2.47
N SER A 47 4.06 10.55 -2.28
CA SER A 47 4.45 9.60 -3.34
C SER A 47 3.90 8.20 -3.10
N ALA A 48 3.92 7.73 -1.86
CA ALA A 48 3.40 6.41 -1.52
C ALA A 48 2.97 6.34 -0.05
N ILE A 49 2.04 5.42 0.23
CA ILE A 49 1.64 5.03 1.58
C ILE A 49 1.79 3.52 1.69
N VAL A 50 2.46 3.05 2.75
CA VAL A 50 2.59 1.63 3.06
C VAL A 50 2.03 1.38 4.45
N ILE A 51 1.00 0.54 4.53
CA ILE A 51 0.45 0.05 5.80
C ILE A 51 0.98 -1.35 6.02
N MET A 52 1.55 -1.61 7.18
CA MET A 52 2.16 -2.89 7.50
C MET A 52 1.53 -3.51 8.75
N ARG A 53 1.27 -4.82 8.67
CA ARG A 53 0.84 -5.63 9.81
C ARG A 53 1.75 -6.83 9.94
N LEU A 54 2.16 -7.15 11.16
CA LEU A 54 3.02 -8.30 11.44
C LEU A 54 2.16 -9.46 11.94
N LEU A 55 2.11 -10.53 11.15
CA LEU A 55 1.38 -11.76 11.45
C LEU A 55 2.34 -12.84 11.94
N PRO A 56 1.90 -13.72 12.86
CA PRO A 56 2.68 -14.90 13.22
C PRO A 56 2.78 -15.83 12.01
N ARG A 57 3.97 -16.37 11.79
CA ARG A 57 4.20 -17.37 10.77
C ARG A 57 3.62 -18.71 11.20
N LYS A 58 3.13 -19.50 10.26
CA LYS A 58 2.57 -20.83 10.47
C LYS A 58 3.59 -21.82 11.08
N ASP A 59 4.86 -21.68 10.69
CA ASP A 59 5.96 -22.52 11.20
C ASP A 59 6.42 -22.15 12.63
N GLY A 60 5.82 -21.12 13.25
CA GLY A 60 6.19 -20.66 14.60
C GLY A 60 7.53 -19.91 14.67
N THR A 61 8.21 -19.66 13.56
CA THR A 61 9.55 -19.02 13.53
C THR A 61 9.52 -17.49 13.49
N GLY A 62 8.59 -16.86 14.19
CA GLY A 62 8.52 -15.42 14.25
C GLY A 62 7.34 -14.83 13.49
N ARG A 63 7.54 -13.70 12.80
CA ARG A 63 6.48 -12.94 12.13
C ARG A 63 6.83 -12.63 10.68
N VAL A 64 5.78 -12.41 9.88
CA VAL A 64 5.88 -11.94 8.51
C VAL A 64 5.04 -10.66 8.36
N ALA A 65 5.49 -9.75 7.52
CA ALA A 65 4.74 -8.54 7.20
C ALA A 65 3.71 -8.82 6.10
N ALA A 66 2.47 -8.38 6.32
CA ALA A 66 1.48 -8.17 5.28
C ALA A 66 1.34 -6.66 5.06
N CYS A 67 1.35 -6.24 3.79
CA CYS A 67 1.38 -4.83 3.44
C CYS A 67 0.22 -4.44 2.50
N GLU A 68 -0.44 -3.31 2.84
CA GLU A 68 -1.20 -2.55 1.87
C GLU A 68 -0.29 -1.49 1.28
N VAL A 69 -0.27 -1.33 -0.04
CA VAL A 69 0.58 -0.38 -0.76
C VAL A 69 -0.26 0.49 -1.67
N LEU A 70 -0.17 1.78 -1.48
CA LEU A 70 -0.76 2.81 -2.32
C LEU A 70 0.35 3.64 -2.94
N ILE A 71 0.54 3.53 -4.24
CA ILE A 71 1.44 4.41 -5.01
C ILE A 71 0.58 5.50 -5.64
N LEU A 72 0.93 6.75 -5.40
CA LEU A 72 0.11 7.87 -5.84
C LEU A 72 0.31 8.15 -7.33
N ASN A 73 -0.82 8.21 -8.03
CA ASN A 73 -0.95 8.72 -9.38
C ASN A 73 -1.91 9.93 -9.40
N ASP A 74 -2.12 10.53 -10.57
CA ASP A 74 -2.95 11.73 -10.68
C ASP A 74 -4.40 11.50 -10.25
N ALA A 75 -4.96 10.30 -10.49
CA ALA A 75 -6.31 9.95 -10.04
C ALA A 75 -6.39 9.93 -8.51
N ILE A 76 -5.43 9.29 -7.83
CA ILE A 76 -5.40 9.24 -6.36
C ILE A 76 -5.17 10.64 -5.77
N ARG A 77 -4.31 11.45 -6.40
CA ARG A 77 -4.10 12.85 -6.00
C ARG A 77 -5.39 13.67 -6.08
N ALA A 78 -6.20 13.45 -7.13
CA ALA A 78 -7.52 14.09 -7.27
C ALA A 78 -8.45 13.68 -6.13
N LEU A 79 -8.56 12.37 -5.82
CA LEU A 79 -9.39 11.87 -4.73
C LEU A 79 -9.00 12.46 -3.36
N ILE A 80 -7.69 12.63 -3.10
CA ILE A 80 -7.22 13.30 -1.88
C ILE A 80 -7.66 14.76 -1.86
N ARG A 81 -7.51 15.49 -2.98
CA ARG A 81 -7.93 16.90 -3.08
C ARG A 81 -9.44 17.06 -2.87
N GLU A 82 -10.23 16.17 -3.46
CA GLU A 82 -11.70 16.19 -3.41
C GLU A 82 -12.27 15.64 -2.11
N ASN A 83 -11.40 15.11 -1.23
CA ASN A 83 -11.80 14.52 0.04
C ASN A 83 -12.77 13.33 -0.12
N THR A 84 -12.47 12.43 -1.04
CA THR A 84 -13.24 11.20 -1.34
C THR A 84 -12.45 9.93 -1.01
N PRO A 85 -12.06 9.70 0.27
CA PRO A 85 -11.20 8.58 0.66
C PRO A 85 -11.83 7.21 0.38
N GLN A 86 -13.17 7.11 0.33
CA GLN A 86 -13.90 5.89 0.04
C GLN A 86 -13.61 5.32 -1.35
N GLU A 87 -13.18 6.16 -2.32
CA GLU A 87 -12.87 5.74 -3.67
C GLU A 87 -11.41 5.30 -3.85
N ILE A 88 -10.54 5.66 -2.90
CA ILE A 88 -9.11 5.31 -2.94
C ILE A 88 -8.91 3.80 -3.00
N ARG A 89 -9.68 3.00 -2.24
CA ARG A 89 -9.56 1.55 -2.24
C ARG A 89 -9.83 0.95 -3.63
N ASN A 90 -10.88 1.39 -4.32
CA ASN A 90 -11.19 0.90 -5.66
C ASN A 90 -10.07 1.25 -6.64
N THR A 91 -9.45 2.42 -6.44
CA THR A 91 -8.31 2.87 -7.23
C THR A 91 -7.04 2.04 -6.93
N ILE A 92 -6.82 1.59 -5.68
CA ILE A 92 -5.74 0.64 -5.34
C ILE A 92 -5.92 -0.65 -6.14
N ILE A 93 -7.13 -1.20 -6.17
CA ILE A 93 -7.45 -2.45 -6.89
C ILE A 93 -7.23 -2.29 -8.39
N ALA A 94 -7.68 -1.16 -8.96
CA ALA A 94 -7.52 -0.86 -10.38
C ALA A 94 -6.06 -0.62 -10.81
N ASN A 95 -5.19 -0.21 -9.88
CA ASN A 95 -3.77 0.09 -10.15
C ASN A 95 -2.80 -1.01 -9.67
N LYS A 96 -3.26 -2.25 -9.55
CA LYS A 96 -2.44 -3.40 -9.15
C LYS A 96 -1.19 -3.58 -10.03
N GLU A 97 -1.31 -3.36 -11.34
CA GLU A 97 -0.20 -3.47 -12.29
C GLU A 97 0.89 -2.41 -12.06
N HIS A 98 0.54 -1.30 -11.39
CA HIS A 98 1.47 -0.23 -11.01
C HIS A 98 2.05 -0.40 -9.60
N GLY A 99 1.92 -1.59 -9.00
CA GLY A 99 2.48 -1.90 -7.69
C GLY A 99 1.58 -1.56 -6.50
N CYS A 100 0.34 -1.10 -6.73
CA CYS A 100 -0.65 -0.96 -5.68
C CYS A 100 -1.18 -2.33 -5.26
N GLN A 101 -1.42 -2.52 -3.97
CA GLN A 101 -2.09 -3.72 -3.46
C GLN A 101 -2.88 -3.42 -2.18
N THR A 102 -4.01 -4.10 -2.00
CA THR A 102 -4.74 -4.05 -0.73
C THR A 102 -4.12 -5.02 0.29
N LEU A 103 -4.42 -4.80 1.57
CA LEU A 103 -3.99 -5.71 2.62
C LEU A 103 -4.48 -7.14 2.36
N GLU A 104 -5.74 -7.31 1.91
CA GLU A 104 -6.33 -8.61 1.63
C GLU A 104 -5.61 -9.35 0.50
N MET A 105 -5.14 -8.64 -0.55
CA MET A 105 -4.35 -9.25 -1.62
C MET A 105 -3.05 -9.84 -1.10
N ASP A 106 -2.36 -9.15 -0.21
CA ASP A 106 -1.12 -9.65 0.37
C ASP A 106 -1.36 -10.77 1.38
N LEU A 107 -2.43 -10.68 2.17
CA LEU A 107 -2.86 -11.77 3.07
C LEU A 107 -3.17 -13.06 2.30
N VAL A 108 -3.89 -12.96 1.17
CA VAL A 108 -4.16 -14.12 0.30
C VAL A 108 -2.87 -14.72 -0.23
N ARG A 109 -1.92 -13.89 -0.70
CA ARG A 109 -0.61 -14.36 -1.13
C ARG A 109 0.12 -15.13 -0.03
N LEU A 110 0.15 -14.61 1.20
CA LEU A 110 0.81 -15.26 2.33
C LEU A 110 0.16 -16.60 2.72
N VAL A 111 -1.17 -16.72 2.54
CA VAL A 111 -1.89 -17.99 2.75
C VAL A 111 -1.59 -18.98 1.62
N ASP A 112 -1.59 -18.53 0.36
CA ASP A 112 -1.30 -19.37 -0.81
C ASP A 112 0.15 -19.89 -0.81
N ASP A 113 1.09 -19.08 -0.29
CA ASP A 113 2.50 -19.43 -0.09
C ASP A 113 2.73 -20.33 1.16
N ASP A 114 1.65 -20.71 1.87
CA ASP A 114 1.66 -21.51 3.13
C ASP A 114 2.50 -20.88 4.26
N ILE A 115 2.66 -19.55 4.25
CA ILE A 115 3.43 -18.80 5.26
C ILE A 115 2.57 -18.47 6.47
N VAL A 116 1.26 -18.21 6.28
CA VAL A 116 0.30 -17.82 7.31
C VAL A 116 -0.96 -18.69 7.20
N ASP A 117 -1.52 -19.09 8.34
CA ASP A 117 -2.79 -19.80 8.36
C ASP A 117 -3.96 -18.90 7.95
N LEU A 118 -4.94 -19.47 7.24
CA LEU A 118 -6.10 -18.75 6.74
C LEU A 118 -6.88 -18.02 7.85
N GLU A 119 -7.11 -18.67 8.98
CA GLU A 119 -7.87 -18.07 10.09
C GLU A 119 -7.06 -16.92 10.75
N VAL A 120 -5.74 -17.04 10.82
CA VAL A 120 -4.87 -15.94 11.25
C VAL A 120 -4.98 -14.78 10.25
N ALA A 121 -4.84 -15.04 8.95
CA ALA A 121 -4.95 -14.01 7.92
C ALA A 121 -6.29 -13.27 7.98
N LYS A 122 -7.41 -13.98 8.13
CA LYS A 122 -8.74 -13.39 8.30
C LYS A 122 -8.84 -12.49 9.53
N SER A 123 -8.24 -12.87 10.64
CA SER A 123 -8.29 -12.08 11.88
C SER A 123 -7.55 -10.73 11.76
N PHE A 124 -6.59 -10.62 10.83
CA PHE A 124 -5.86 -9.39 10.53
C PHE A 124 -6.45 -8.58 9.37
N ALA A 125 -7.34 -9.18 8.57
CA ALA A 125 -7.96 -8.52 7.43
C ALA A 125 -8.93 -7.40 7.87
N ILE A 126 -9.04 -6.36 7.05
CA ILE A 126 -10.09 -5.35 7.18
C ILE A 126 -11.41 -5.93 6.65
N ARG A 127 -11.34 -6.79 5.63
CA ARG A 127 -12.46 -7.49 4.99
C ARG A 127 -12.19 -9.00 4.93
N PRO A 128 -12.51 -9.74 6.00
CA PRO A 128 -12.22 -11.17 6.10
C PRO A 128 -12.83 -12.01 4.95
N ASP A 129 -13.99 -11.59 4.44
CA ASP A 129 -14.67 -12.28 3.33
C ASP A 129 -13.84 -12.27 2.04
N GLU A 130 -13.07 -11.21 1.78
CA GLU A 130 -12.21 -11.12 0.60
C GLU A 130 -11.04 -12.11 0.70
N VAL A 131 -10.49 -12.33 1.89
CA VAL A 131 -9.45 -13.35 2.14
C VAL A 131 -10.00 -14.76 1.93
N SER A 132 -11.26 -15.04 2.32
CA SER A 132 -11.92 -16.33 2.08
C SER A 132 -12.14 -16.64 0.61
N ARG A 133 -12.49 -15.64 -0.19
CA ARG A 133 -12.74 -15.76 -1.63
C ARG A 133 -11.44 -15.88 -2.44
N GLY A 134 -10.39 -15.21 -2.03
CA GLY A 134 -9.10 -15.17 -2.72
C GLY A 134 -8.41 -16.54 -2.77
N GLY A 135 -8.46 -17.31 -1.69
CA GLY A 135 -7.81 -18.63 -1.61
C GLY A 135 -8.28 -19.65 -2.65
N GLN A 136 -9.42 -19.41 -3.33
CA GLN A 136 -9.89 -20.26 -4.44
C GLN A 136 -9.47 -19.74 -5.83
N SER A 137 -9.18 -18.44 -5.96
CA SER A 137 -8.90 -17.81 -7.26
C SER A 137 -7.40 -17.84 -7.63
N SER A 138 -6.51 -17.76 -6.65
CA SER A 138 -5.06 -17.65 -6.87
C SER A 138 -4.41 -18.92 -7.41
N LYS A 139 -4.97 -20.11 -7.16
CA LYS A 139 -4.46 -21.37 -7.72
C LYS A 139 -4.49 -21.44 -9.26
N ARG A 140 -5.25 -20.57 -9.91
CA ARG A 140 -5.33 -20.52 -11.39
C ARG A 140 -4.28 -19.63 -12.04
N ILE A 141 -3.68 -18.68 -11.31
CA ILE A 141 -2.75 -17.68 -11.87
C ILE A 141 -1.28 -18.10 -11.67
N VAL A 142 -0.97 -18.87 -10.62
CA VAL A 142 0.42 -19.24 -10.27
C VAL A 142 1.04 -20.27 -11.23
N ASN A 143 0.22 -21.13 -11.86
CA ASN A 143 0.74 -22.15 -12.79
C ASN A 143 1.28 -21.61 -14.13
N GLY A 144 1.09 -20.31 -14.41
CA GLY A 144 1.63 -19.66 -15.62
C GLY A 144 2.91 -18.85 -15.39
N VAL A 145 3.27 -18.50 -14.17
CA VAL A 145 4.36 -17.57 -13.86
C VAL A 145 5.52 -18.21 -13.08
N ALA A 146 5.32 -19.38 -12.49
CA ALA A 146 6.33 -20.06 -11.65
C ALA A 146 7.54 -20.58 -12.44
N GLN A 147 7.55 -20.51 -13.76
CA GLN A 147 8.65 -21.06 -14.58
C GLN A 147 9.71 -20.02 -14.99
N GLN A 148 9.62 -18.76 -14.53
CA GLN A 148 10.59 -17.70 -14.94
C GLN A 148 11.31 -16.96 -13.81
N ARG A 149 11.30 -17.45 -12.59
CA ARG A 149 12.04 -16.82 -11.48
C ARG A 149 13.01 -17.75 -10.78
N SER A 150 13.97 -18.26 -11.54
CA SER A 150 15.28 -18.61 -10.99
C SER A 150 16.30 -17.62 -11.58
N THR A 151 17.05 -16.97 -10.67
CA THR A 151 18.15 -16.02 -10.89
C THR A 151 17.73 -14.58 -11.23
N SER A 152 17.61 -13.73 -10.21
CA SER A 152 18.32 -12.44 -10.15
C SER A 152 17.92 -11.70 -8.85
N SER A 153 18.84 -11.65 -7.92
CA SER A 153 18.85 -10.68 -6.83
C SER A 153 19.07 -9.31 -7.47
N THR A 154 18.05 -8.45 -7.52
CA THR A 154 18.21 -7.08 -8.03
C THR A 154 17.89 -6.10 -6.91
N THR A 155 18.96 -5.53 -6.37
CA THR A 155 18.94 -4.32 -5.55
C THR A 155 18.44 -3.17 -6.43
N MET A 156 17.30 -2.56 -6.09
CA MET A 156 16.84 -1.35 -6.79
C MET A 156 17.61 -0.14 -6.29
N ALA A 157 18.48 0.39 -7.13
CA ALA A 157 19.08 1.69 -6.97
C ALA A 157 18.20 2.73 -7.69
N PHE A 158 17.78 3.78 -6.99
CA PHE A 158 17.08 4.92 -7.57
C PHE A 158 18.10 5.86 -8.21
N SER A 159 18.05 6.03 -9.53
CA SER A 159 18.80 7.07 -10.22
C SER A 159 17.98 8.35 -10.31
N THR A 160 18.58 9.46 -9.90
CA THR A 160 18.06 10.82 -10.12
C THR A 160 18.15 11.19 -11.61
N PRO A 161 17.16 11.87 -12.21
CA PRO A 161 17.30 12.41 -13.55
C PRO A 161 18.33 13.55 -13.55
N ARG A 162 19.35 13.45 -14.42
CA ARG A 162 20.27 14.54 -14.70
C ARG A 162 19.52 15.65 -15.43
N SER A 163 19.59 16.87 -14.89
CA SER A 163 19.26 18.09 -15.62
C SER A 163 20.25 18.26 -16.77
N GLY A 164 19.76 18.19 -18.00
CA GLY A 164 20.51 18.62 -19.17
C GLY A 164 20.46 20.14 -19.29
N ALA A 165 21.58 20.74 -19.53
CA ALA A 165 21.75 22.12 -19.93
C ALA A 165 21.21 22.36 -21.34
#